data_230940a304d9938c6042de059622d788
#
_entry.id   230940a304d9938c6042de059622d788
#
_cell.length_a   1.000
_cell.length_b   1.000
_cell.length_c   1.000
_cell.angle_alpha   90.00
_cell.angle_beta   90.00
_cell.angle_gamma   90.00
#
_symmetry.space_group_name_H-M   'P 1'
#
loop_
_entity.id
_entity.type
_entity.pdbx_description
1 polymer ?
#
loop_
_entity_poly.entity_id
_entity_poly.type
_entity_poly.pdbx_seq_one_letter_code
_entity_poly.pdbx_strand_id
1 'polypeptide(L)'
;MAPGAQSVTAEVHRKIYTLEKGDDGVWSTVADGGCGGFCPVVFRVDGAEVLNPMAPIGFGASRPINYADIPQPEEDFYLCKDVPHGSVVQEYYYSAATGTMKSCLVYTPAGYMKEISGEYPVLYLQHGHGENEQCWVHQGRVNFIMDNLIAAGKAEPCIVVMNNGMVQKNENGVRVLDQTRIERLLLEDCIPFIESHYRVRTDKWSRAMAGLSMGSMQTSIVTMKHPYVRPRLTSRTHKMVSVQI
;
A
#
# COMPACT_ATOMS: atom_id res chain seq x y z
N MET A 1 -21.77 -1.84 -17.46
CA MET A 1 -23.24 -1.89 -17.74
C MET A 1 -23.71 -3.33 -17.61
N ALA A 2 -24.86 -3.57 -16.99
CA ALA A 2 -25.46 -4.91 -16.83
C ALA A 2 -26.91 -4.87 -17.37
N PRO A 3 -27.10 -4.77 -18.69
CA PRO A 3 -28.39 -4.45 -19.28
C PRO A 3 -29.46 -5.53 -19.03
N GLY A 4 -29.05 -6.79 -18.89
CA GLY A 4 -29.94 -7.93 -18.62
C GLY A 4 -30.15 -8.27 -17.14
N ALA A 5 -29.50 -7.55 -16.23
CA ALA A 5 -29.58 -7.83 -14.79
C ALA A 5 -30.98 -7.55 -14.23
N GLN A 6 -31.40 -8.35 -13.25
CA GLN A 6 -32.64 -8.18 -12.49
C GLN A 6 -32.43 -7.30 -11.27
N SER A 7 -31.20 -7.36 -10.69
CA SER A 7 -30.82 -6.53 -9.54
C SER A 7 -29.34 -6.18 -9.57
N VAL A 8 -29.02 -4.97 -9.14
CA VAL A 8 -27.65 -4.52 -8.93
C VAL A 8 -27.56 -3.86 -7.56
N THR A 9 -26.56 -4.23 -6.80
CA THR A 9 -26.29 -3.62 -5.49
C THR A 9 -24.83 -3.20 -5.38
N ALA A 10 -24.57 -2.17 -4.55
CA ALA A 10 -23.24 -1.77 -4.13
C ALA A 10 -23.15 -1.83 -2.60
N GLU A 11 -22.13 -2.49 -2.08
CA GLU A 11 -21.82 -2.45 -0.66
C GLU A 11 -20.69 -1.43 -0.41
N VAL A 12 -20.99 -0.45 0.44
CA VAL A 12 -20.08 0.63 0.83
C VAL A 12 -20.09 0.68 2.36
N HIS A 13 -18.93 0.58 3.02
CA HIS A 13 -18.83 0.55 4.49
C HIS A 13 -19.77 -0.45 5.17
N ARG A 14 -19.92 -1.65 4.61
CA ARG A 14 -20.82 -2.73 5.08
C ARG A 14 -22.32 -2.40 4.98
N LYS A 15 -22.68 -1.29 4.33
CA LYS A 15 -24.07 -0.95 4.04
C LYS A 15 -24.35 -1.25 2.57
N ILE A 16 -25.46 -1.93 2.31
CA ILE A 16 -25.88 -2.33 0.97
C ILE A 16 -26.84 -1.28 0.42
N TYR A 17 -26.55 -0.80 -0.78
CA TYR A 17 -27.37 0.13 -1.55
C TYR A 17 -27.87 -0.58 -2.80
N THR A 18 -29.19 -0.54 -3.02
CA THR A 18 -29.78 -1.02 -4.27
C THR A 18 -29.62 0.08 -5.33
N LEU A 19 -29.20 -0.31 -6.52
CA LEU A 19 -29.11 0.60 -7.67
C LEU A 19 -30.42 0.56 -8.46
N GLU A 20 -30.76 1.69 -9.03
CA GLU A 20 -31.90 1.84 -9.94
C GLU A 20 -31.41 1.89 -11.38
N LYS A 21 -32.13 1.23 -12.28
CA LYS A 21 -31.81 1.18 -13.71
C LYS A 21 -32.44 2.37 -14.42
N GLY A 22 -31.61 3.21 -15.01
CA GLY A 22 -32.05 4.32 -15.85
C GLY A 22 -32.52 3.86 -17.27
N ASP A 23 -33.18 4.74 -17.99
CA ASP A 23 -33.63 4.50 -19.36
C ASP A 23 -32.47 4.24 -20.34
N ASP A 24 -31.28 4.73 -20.02
CA ASP A 24 -30.02 4.49 -20.74
C ASP A 24 -29.39 3.12 -20.43
N GLY A 25 -30.02 2.33 -19.56
CA GLY A 25 -29.51 1.04 -19.10
C GLY A 25 -28.39 1.10 -18.08
N VAL A 26 -28.08 2.29 -17.56
CA VAL A 26 -27.09 2.50 -16.49
C VAL A 26 -27.76 2.28 -15.12
N TRP A 27 -27.10 1.51 -14.28
CA TRP A 27 -27.52 1.32 -12.90
C TRP A 27 -26.83 2.34 -12.00
N SER A 28 -27.59 3.08 -11.21
CA SER A 28 -27.06 4.14 -10.35
C SER A 28 -27.74 4.18 -8.99
N THR A 29 -27.02 4.72 -8.01
CA THR A 29 -27.54 5.06 -6.68
C THR A 29 -26.66 6.14 -6.05
N VAL A 30 -27.17 6.77 -5.02
CA VAL A 30 -26.38 7.66 -4.16
C VAL A 30 -26.10 6.92 -2.86
N ALA A 31 -24.83 6.73 -2.57
CA ALA A 31 -24.37 6.11 -1.33
C ALA A 31 -23.69 7.15 -0.44
N ASP A 32 -23.91 7.05 0.87
CA ASP A 32 -23.13 7.78 1.84
C ASP A 32 -21.71 7.19 1.89
N GLY A 33 -20.70 7.99 1.54
CA GLY A 33 -19.31 7.62 1.54
C GLY A 33 -18.70 7.42 2.92
N GLY A 34 -19.38 7.83 3.98
CA GLY A 34 -19.03 7.66 5.40
C GLY A 34 -17.77 8.40 5.83
N CYS A 35 -16.61 8.06 5.28
CA CYS A 35 -15.33 8.73 5.53
C CYS A 35 -14.66 9.06 4.19
N GLY A 36 -13.85 10.11 4.17
CA GLY A 36 -13.11 10.48 2.98
C GLY A 36 -11.92 9.55 2.71
N GLY A 37 -11.33 9.70 1.53
CA GLY A 37 -10.19 8.92 1.06
C GLY A 37 -10.59 7.60 0.40
N PHE A 38 -9.80 6.58 0.57
CA PHE A 38 -9.99 5.25 -0.01
C PHE A 38 -11.20 4.54 0.59
N CYS A 39 -12.21 4.31 -0.25
CA CYS A 39 -13.46 3.67 0.14
C CYS A 39 -13.73 2.42 -0.73
N PRO A 40 -13.53 1.19 -0.22
CA PRO A 40 -13.86 -0.04 -0.95
C PRO A 40 -15.35 -0.11 -1.32
N VAL A 41 -15.62 -0.55 -2.54
CA VAL A 41 -16.97 -0.77 -3.07
C VAL A 41 -17.07 -2.19 -3.62
N VAL A 42 -18.07 -2.94 -3.16
CA VAL A 42 -18.34 -4.28 -3.69
C VAL A 42 -19.64 -4.24 -4.48
N PHE A 43 -19.54 -4.46 -5.80
CA PHE A 43 -20.72 -4.57 -6.67
C PHE A 43 -21.21 -6.01 -6.73
N ARG A 44 -22.54 -6.17 -6.73
CA ARG A 44 -23.17 -7.46 -7.02
C ARG A 44 -24.24 -7.29 -8.11
N VAL A 45 -24.19 -8.18 -9.09
CA VAL A 45 -25.17 -8.29 -10.17
C VAL A 45 -25.88 -9.63 -10.00
N ASP A 46 -27.20 -9.61 -9.79
CA ASP A 46 -28.03 -10.78 -9.52
C ASP A 46 -27.44 -11.69 -8.41
N GLY A 47 -26.90 -11.06 -7.39
CA GLY A 47 -26.27 -11.70 -6.23
C GLY A 47 -24.80 -12.10 -6.42
N ALA A 48 -24.28 -12.15 -7.63
CA ALA A 48 -22.87 -12.46 -7.89
C ALA A 48 -21.98 -11.23 -7.70
N GLU A 49 -20.88 -11.36 -6.95
CA GLU A 49 -19.87 -10.30 -6.83
C GLU A 49 -19.14 -10.11 -8.17
N VAL A 50 -19.06 -8.86 -8.62
CA VAL A 50 -18.43 -8.49 -9.89
C VAL A 50 -17.48 -7.31 -9.70
N LEU A 51 -16.45 -7.24 -10.53
CA LEU A 51 -15.65 -6.03 -10.68
C LEU A 51 -16.27 -5.16 -11.77
N ASN A 52 -16.47 -3.88 -11.46
CA ASN A 52 -16.80 -2.87 -12.45
C ASN A 52 -15.48 -2.37 -13.09
N PRO A 53 -15.22 -2.66 -14.38
CA PRO A 53 -13.98 -2.27 -15.04
C PRO A 53 -13.88 -0.75 -15.29
N MET A 54 -15.00 -0.03 -15.17
CA MET A 54 -15.05 1.43 -15.32
C MET A 54 -14.78 2.19 -14.02
N ALA A 55 -14.74 1.50 -12.89
CA ALA A 55 -14.38 2.08 -11.59
C ALA A 55 -12.92 1.76 -11.26
N PRO A 56 -12.25 2.58 -10.41
CA PRO A 56 -10.91 2.28 -9.94
C PRO A 56 -10.84 0.88 -9.32
N ILE A 57 -9.75 0.17 -9.62
CA ILE A 57 -9.48 -1.17 -9.09
C ILE A 57 -8.24 -1.11 -8.20
N GLY A 58 -8.39 -1.52 -6.96
CA GLY A 58 -7.34 -1.73 -5.98
C GLY A 58 -7.19 -3.21 -5.65
N PHE A 59 -6.49 -3.50 -4.57
CA PHE A 59 -6.26 -4.86 -4.08
C PHE A 59 -6.52 -4.92 -2.56
N GLY A 60 -7.34 -5.86 -2.14
CA GLY A 60 -7.67 -6.07 -0.74
C GLY A 60 -8.37 -7.41 -0.53
N ALA A 61 -8.36 -7.93 0.69
CA ALA A 61 -8.91 -9.25 0.99
C ALA A 61 -8.39 -10.36 0.05
N SER A 62 -7.11 -10.25 -0.36
CA SER A 62 -6.40 -11.17 -1.27
C SER A 62 -6.99 -11.25 -2.70
N ARG A 63 -7.69 -10.22 -3.14
CA ARG A 63 -8.27 -10.14 -4.49
C ARG A 63 -8.36 -8.70 -4.99
N PRO A 64 -8.54 -8.49 -6.30
CA PRO A 64 -8.93 -7.18 -6.82
C PRO A 64 -10.27 -6.73 -6.23
N ILE A 65 -10.37 -5.44 -5.93
CA ILE A 65 -11.60 -4.79 -5.42
C ILE A 65 -11.80 -3.46 -6.13
N ASN A 66 -13.07 -3.05 -6.30
CA ASN A 66 -13.34 -1.67 -6.68
C ASN A 66 -13.25 -0.74 -5.46
N TYR A 67 -12.95 0.51 -5.71
CA TYR A 67 -13.01 1.55 -4.69
C TYR A 67 -13.45 2.89 -5.28
N ALA A 68 -13.96 3.75 -4.41
CA ALA A 68 -14.12 5.17 -4.67
C ALA A 68 -13.06 5.93 -3.87
N ASP A 69 -12.57 7.01 -4.45
CA ASP A 69 -11.74 7.97 -3.75
C ASP A 69 -12.61 9.20 -3.43
N ILE A 70 -12.89 9.38 -2.15
CA ILE A 70 -13.80 10.41 -1.68
C ILE A 70 -12.97 11.58 -1.19
N PRO A 71 -12.97 12.73 -1.91
CA PRO A 71 -12.17 13.87 -1.54
C PRO A 71 -12.53 14.39 -0.14
N GLN A 72 -11.51 14.77 0.62
CA GLN A 72 -11.66 15.53 1.87
C GLN A 72 -11.11 16.93 1.63
N PRO A 73 -11.95 17.97 1.58
CA PRO A 73 -11.51 19.32 1.21
C PRO A 73 -10.41 19.91 2.10
N GLU A 74 -10.35 19.48 3.36
CA GLU A 74 -9.38 19.99 4.35
C GLU A 74 -8.10 19.14 4.44
N GLU A 75 -8.06 17.98 3.76
CA GLU A 75 -6.93 17.03 3.81
C GLU A 75 -6.41 16.78 2.40
N ASP A 76 -5.57 17.67 1.90
CA ASP A 76 -5.04 17.61 0.54
C ASP A 76 -3.61 17.02 0.44
N PHE A 77 -3.03 16.60 1.56
CA PHE A 77 -1.64 16.13 1.63
C PHE A 77 -1.34 14.90 0.77
N TYR A 78 -2.36 14.12 0.43
CA TYR A 78 -2.28 12.91 -0.39
C TYR A 78 -2.63 13.14 -1.87
N LEU A 79 -3.04 14.35 -2.24
CA LEU A 79 -3.39 14.69 -3.62
C LEU A 79 -2.14 14.94 -4.45
N CYS A 80 -2.22 14.64 -5.76
CA CYS A 80 -1.20 15.04 -6.71
C CYS A 80 -1.22 16.57 -6.84
N LYS A 81 -0.13 17.23 -6.42
CA LYS A 81 0.03 18.70 -6.48
C LYS A 81 1.09 19.06 -7.51
N ASP A 82 1.14 20.33 -7.92
CA ASP A 82 2.18 20.88 -8.78
C ASP A 82 3.48 21.11 -7.99
N VAL A 83 4.17 20.03 -7.69
CA VAL A 83 5.47 19.99 -7.01
C VAL A 83 6.41 19.04 -7.74
N PRO A 84 7.72 19.07 -7.50
CA PRO A 84 8.63 18.05 -8.04
C PRO A 84 8.22 16.65 -7.59
N HIS A 85 8.03 15.74 -8.54
CA HIS A 85 7.62 14.37 -8.28
C HIS A 85 8.79 13.39 -8.31
N GLY A 86 8.75 12.42 -7.40
CA GLY A 86 9.60 11.26 -7.38
C GLY A 86 9.16 10.20 -8.39
N SER A 87 9.84 9.07 -8.39
CA SER A 87 9.52 7.92 -9.25
C SER A 87 9.20 6.70 -8.43
N VAL A 88 8.31 5.85 -8.94
CA VAL A 88 8.02 4.53 -8.36
C VAL A 88 8.44 3.47 -9.37
N VAL A 89 9.32 2.57 -8.95
CA VAL A 89 9.83 1.45 -9.76
C VAL A 89 9.38 0.15 -9.12
N GLN A 90 8.94 -0.79 -9.95
CA GLN A 90 8.67 -2.16 -9.50
C GLN A 90 9.93 -2.99 -9.70
N GLU A 91 10.43 -3.55 -8.60
CA GLU A 91 11.61 -4.39 -8.55
C GLU A 91 11.27 -5.84 -8.25
N TYR A 92 12.12 -6.73 -8.73
CA TYR A 92 12.01 -8.16 -8.50
C TYR A 92 13.33 -8.70 -7.98
N TYR A 93 13.27 -9.52 -6.95
CA TYR A 93 14.44 -10.18 -6.37
C TYR A 93 14.11 -11.61 -5.95
N TYR A 94 15.11 -12.48 -5.98
CA TYR A 94 14.97 -13.83 -5.45
C TYR A 94 15.10 -13.80 -3.93
N SER A 95 14.13 -14.37 -3.23
CA SER A 95 14.18 -14.52 -1.79
C SER A 95 14.57 -15.94 -1.42
N ALA A 96 15.74 -16.10 -0.82
CA ALA A 96 16.20 -17.38 -0.27
C ALA A 96 15.35 -17.81 0.93
N ALA A 97 14.86 -16.85 1.72
CA ALA A 97 13.98 -17.11 2.87
C ALA A 97 12.67 -17.79 2.46
N THR A 98 12.12 -17.44 1.28
CA THR A 98 10.85 -17.99 0.79
C THR A 98 11.03 -19.02 -0.33
N GLY A 99 12.20 -19.08 -0.96
CA GLY A 99 12.49 -19.94 -2.12
C GLY A 99 11.76 -19.51 -3.40
N THR A 100 11.36 -18.23 -3.51
CA THR A 100 10.60 -17.72 -4.64
C THR A 100 11.05 -16.32 -5.06
N MET A 101 10.70 -15.92 -6.29
CA MET A 101 10.78 -14.52 -6.69
C MET A 101 9.79 -13.69 -5.86
N LYS A 102 10.25 -12.55 -5.40
CA LYS A 102 9.48 -11.53 -4.67
C LYS A 102 9.54 -10.22 -5.45
N SER A 103 8.55 -9.36 -5.18
CA SER A 103 8.51 -8.02 -5.74
C SER A 103 8.38 -6.98 -4.62
N CYS A 104 8.86 -5.79 -4.90
CA CYS A 104 8.61 -4.60 -4.10
C CYS A 104 8.42 -3.39 -5.02
N LEU A 105 7.71 -2.38 -4.55
CA LEU A 105 7.74 -1.06 -5.16
C LEU A 105 8.75 -0.19 -4.40
N VAL A 106 9.53 0.58 -5.14
CA VAL A 106 10.53 1.50 -4.60
C VAL A 106 10.20 2.91 -5.08
N TYR A 107 9.84 3.78 -4.14
CA TYR A 107 9.75 5.21 -4.40
C TYR A 107 11.12 5.83 -4.18
N THR A 108 11.56 6.65 -5.14
CA THR A 108 12.75 7.49 -5.05
C THR A 108 12.32 8.95 -5.13
N PRO A 109 12.89 9.87 -4.31
CA PRO A 109 12.47 11.28 -4.28
C PRO A 109 12.83 12.01 -5.58
N ALA A 110 12.16 13.13 -5.82
CA ALA A 110 12.45 14.01 -6.94
C ALA A 110 13.94 14.38 -6.95
N GLY A 111 14.56 14.34 -8.14
CA GLY A 111 16.00 14.62 -8.29
C GLY A 111 16.90 13.39 -8.13
N TYR A 112 16.42 12.27 -7.60
CA TYR A 112 17.24 11.07 -7.38
C TYR A 112 18.05 10.63 -8.61
N MET A 113 17.46 10.66 -9.79
CA MET A 113 18.14 10.26 -11.04
C MET A 113 19.13 11.31 -11.56
N LYS A 114 19.01 12.56 -11.12
CA LYS A 114 19.87 13.69 -11.57
C LYS A 114 21.06 13.89 -10.65
N GLU A 115 20.90 13.71 -9.35
CA GLU A 115 21.93 13.86 -8.34
C GLU A 115 22.63 12.53 -8.10
N ILE A 116 23.85 12.39 -8.62
CA ILE A 116 24.59 11.12 -8.59
C ILE A 116 25.26 10.87 -7.23
N SER A 117 25.46 11.90 -6.41
CA SER A 117 26.31 11.83 -5.21
C SER A 117 25.58 11.70 -3.87
N GLY A 118 24.24 11.76 -3.86
CA GLY A 118 23.47 11.72 -2.61
C GLY A 118 23.11 10.29 -2.19
N GLU A 119 23.30 9.98 -0.92
CA GLU A 119 22.74 8.78 -0.28
C GLU A 119 21.53 9.16 0.56
N TYR A 120 20.51 8.30 0.57
CA TYR A 120 19.20 8.58 1.14
C TYR A 120 18.87 7.62 2.29
N PRO A 121 18.19 8.09 3.34
CA PRO A 121 17.59 7.19 4.32
C PRO A 121 16.47 6.38 3.68
N VAL A 122 16.14 5.23 4.29
CA VAL A 122 15.15 4.29 3.75
C VAL A 122 14.04 4.04 4.75
N LEU A 123 12.80 4.15 4.27
CA LEU A 123 11.60 3.69 4.99
C LEU A 123 11.11 2.39 4.36
N TYR A 124 11.13 1.28 5.10
CA TYR A 124 10.49 0.02 4.73
C TYR A 124 9.04 0.03 5.21
N LEU A 125 8.09 0.04 4.27
CA LEU A 125 6.67 0.25 4.56
C LEU A 125 5.86 -1.02 4.22
N GLN A 126 5.30 -1.68 5.25
CA GLN A 126 4.63 -2.96 5.13
C GLN A 126 3.11 -2.77 5.03
N HIS A 127 2.48 -3.49 4.08
CA HIS A 127 1.04 -3.48 3.86
C HIS A 127 0.26 -4.35 4.86
N GLY A 128 -1.06 -4.22 4.88
CA GLY A 128 -1.97 -5.00 5.71
C GLY A 128 -2.22 -6.42 5.19
N HIS A 129 -2.91 -7.24 6.01
CA HIS A 129 -3.29 -8.59 5.59
C HIS A 129 -4.23 -8.57 4.39
N GLY A 130 -3.95 -9.41 3.41
CA GLY A 130 -4.74 -9.49 2.18
C GLY A 130 -4.49 -8.36 1.17
N GLU A 131 -3.52 -7.51 1.44
CA GLU A 131 -3.00 -6.49 0.52
C GLU A 131 -1.71 -6.98 -0.16
N ASN A 132 -1.06 -6.11 -0.94
CA ASN A 132 0.21 -6.37 -1.60
C ASN A 132 1.08 -5.10 -1.64
N GLU A 133 2.27 -5.19 -2.23
CA GLU A 133 3.25 -4.11 -2.35
C GLU A 133 2.73 -2.87 -3.09
N GLN A 134 1.69 -3.00 -3.90
CA GLN A 134 1.14 -1.89 -4.69
C GLN A 134 0.18 -1.00 -3.89
N CYS A 135 -0.37 -1.49 -2.77
CA CYS A 135 -1.45 -0.82 -2.06
C CYS A 135 -1.05 0.54 -1.51
N TRP A 136 0.18 0.69 -1.03
CA TRP A 136 0.67 1.97 -0.52
C TRP A 136 0.77 3.07 -1.59
N VAL A 137 1.02 2.69 -2.84
CA VAL A 137 1.06 3.65 -3.97
C VAL A 137 -0.33 3.89 -4.53
N HIS A 138 -1.03 2.83 -4.93
CA HIS A 138 -2.30 2.99 -5.67
C HIS A 138 -3.48 3.39 -4.78
N GLN A 139 -3.49 2.94 -3.53
CA GLN A 139 -4.56 3.19 -2.57
C GLN A 139 -4.14 4.21 -1.51
N GLY A 140 -2.90 4.07 -0.99
CA GLY A 140 -2.35 4.94 0.05
C GLY A 140 -1.69 6.22 -0.47
N ARG A 141 -1.39 6.30 -1.79
CA ARG A 141 -0.79 7.47 -2.44
C ARG A 141 0.50 7.98 -1.79
N VAL A 142 1.28 7.06 -1.23
CA VAL A 142 2.51 7.39 -0.48
C VAL A 142 3.50 8.20 -1.31
N ASN A 143 3.56 7.99 -2.61
CA ASN A 143 4.40 8.76 -3.53
C ASN A 143 4.02 10.26 -3.52
N PHE A 144 2.73 10.61 -3.64
CA PHE A 144 2.28 12.00 -3.59
C PHE A 144 2.42 12.59 -2.18
N ILE A 145 2.18 11.79 -1.14
CA ILE A 145 2.40 12.22 0.25
C ILE A 145 3.87 12.60 0.44
N MET A 146 4.80 11.78 -0.02
CA MET A 146 6.23 12.05 0.10
C MET A 146 6.64 13.28 -0.72
N ASP A 147 6.19 13.39 -1.97
CA ASP A 147 6.46 14.54 -2.82
C ASP A 147 6.01 15.85 -2.16
N ASN A 148 4.77 15.88 -1.66
CA ASN A 148 4.21 17.04 -0.99
C ASN A 148 4.94 17.41 0.31
N LEU A 149 5.30 16.42 1.12
CA LEU A 149 6.02 16.64 2.38
C LEU A 149 7.45 17.13 2.12
N ILE A 150 8.14 16.56 1.15
CA ILE A 150 9.51 16.97 0.77
C ILE A 150 9.50 18.38 0.21
N ALA A 151 8.57 18.70 -0.71
CA ALA A 151 8.44 20.03 -1.29
C ALA A 151 8.08 21.11 -0.23
N ALA A 152 7.32 20.73 0.79
CA ALA A 152 6.97 21.61 1.91
C ALA A 152 8.09 21.74 2.98
N GLY A 153 9.24 21.04 2.82
CA GLY A 153 10.31 21.00 3.81
C GLY A 153 9.93 20.29 5.12
N LYS A 154 8.85 19.48 5.10
CA LYS A 154 8.36 18.72 6.25
C LYS A 154 8.92 17.31 6.35
N ALA A 155 9.56 16.83 5.29
CA ALA A 155 10.25 15.56 5.24
C ALA A 155 11.61 15.69 4.57
N GLU A 156 12.61 14.97 5.09
CA GLU A 156 13.87 14.76 4.37
C GLU A 156 13.62 13.86 3.16
N PRO A 157 14.25 14.13 1.99
CA PRO A 157 14.21 13.21 0.87
C PRO A 157 14.65 11.81 1.28
N CYS A 158 13.80 10.81 1.07
CA CYS A 158 14.09 9.42 1.44
C CYS A 158 13.55 8.45 0.38
N ILE A 159 14.10 7.25 0.39
CA ILE A 159 13.59 6.11 -0.40
C ILE A 159 12.51 5.41 0.43
N VAL A 160 11.39 5.04 -0.20
CA VAL A 160 10.36 4.22 0.45
C VAL A 160 10.27 2.88 -0.27
N VAL A 161 10.47 1.80 0.48
CA VAL A 161 10.42 0.42 -0.04
C VAL A 161 9.14 -0.24 0.46
N MET A 162 8.25 -0.56 -0.45
CA MET A 162 7.00 -1.26 -0.17
C MET A 162 7.15 -2.72 -0.60
N ASN A 163 7.44 -3.58 0.36
CA ASN A 163 7.71 -4.99 0.10
C ASN A 163 6.44 -5.83 0.22
N ASN A 164 6.36 -6.92 -0.56
CA ASN A 164 5.28 -7.91 -0.41
C ASN A 164 5.51 -8.76 0.85
N GLY A 165 4.79 -8.41 1.91
CA GLY A 165 4.85 -9.05 3.23
C GLY A 165 3.94 -10.27 3.39
N MET A 166 3.18 -10.69 2.36
CA MET A 166 2.40 -11.92 2.36
C MET A 166 3.31 -13.13 2.18
N VAL A 167 3.98 -13.52 3.26
CA VAL A 167 4.84 -14.72 3.29
C VAL A 167 3.99 -15.91 3.69
N GLN A 168 3.75 -16.79 2.73
CA GLN A 168 2.90 -17.98 2.92
C GLN A 168 3.73 -19.26 2.82
N LYS A 169 3.33 -20.26 3.59
CA LYS A 169 3.78 -21.64 3.46
C LYS A 169 2.58 -22.56 3.26
N ASN A 170 2.82 -23.72 2.67
CA ASN A 170 1.79 -24.75 2.56
C ASN A 170 1.88 -25.68 3.77
N GLU A 171 0.82 -25.79 4.54
CA GLU A 171 0.68 -26.77 5.62
C GLU A 171 -0.50 -27.68 5.28
N ASN A 172 -0.22 -28.93 4.94
CA ASN A 172 -1.24 -29.94 4.61
C ASN A 172 -2.23 -29.49 3.51
N GLY A 173 -1.73 -28.81 2.47
CA GLY A 173 -2.55 -28.31 1.37
C GLY A 173 -3.21 -26.94 1.62
N VAL A 174 -3.09 -26.40 2.81
CA VAL A 174 -3.63 -25.09 3.17
C VAL A 174 -2.50 -24.03 3.16
N ARG A 175 -2.76 -22.91 2.53
CA ARG A 175 -1.86 -21.76 2.59
C ARG A 175 -2.04 -20.99 3.90
N VAL A 176 -0.99 -20.96 4.71
CA VAL A 176 -0.97 -20.22 5.98
C VAL A 176 0.14 -19.17 5.94
N LEU A 177 -0.07 -18.07 6.68
CA LEU A 177 0.98 -17.04 6.82
C LEU A 177 2.11 -17.58 7.69
N ASP A 178 3.34 -17.44 7.19
CA ASP A 178 4.55 -17.75 7.91
C ASP A 178 5.25 -16.47 8.39
N GLN A 179 4.81 -15.97 9.53
CA GLN A 179 5.36 -14.74 10.11
C GLN A 179 6.85 -14.87 10.50
N THR A 180 7.37 -16.09 10.65
CA THR A 180 8.77 -16.30 11.01
C THR A 180 9.70 -16.01 9.84
N ARG A 181 9.22 -16.18 8.62
CA ARG A 181 10.01 -15.91 7.40
C ARG A 181 10.09 -14.44 7.02
N ILE A 182 9.19 -13.59 7.52
CA ILE A 182 9.21 -12.16 7.17
C ILE A 182 10.49 -11.47 7.64
N GLU A 183 10.99 -11.85 8.80
CA GLU A 183 12.23 -11.35 9.37
C GLU A 183 13.40 -11.63 8.41
N ARG A 184 13.57 -12.90 8.00
CA ARG A 184 14.61 -13.31 7.07
C ARG A 184 14.43 -12.68 5.69
N LEU A 185 13.19 -12.66 5.17
CA LEU A 185 12.87 -12.02 3.90
C LEU A 185 13.35 -10.55 3.88
N LEU A 186 13.10 -9.81 4.95
CA LEU A 186 13.49 -8.40 5.01
C LEU A 186 14.99 -8.23 5.23
N LEU A 187 15.56 -8.93 6.21
CA LEU A 187 16.94 -8.71 6.64
C LEU A 187 17.98 -9.38 5.74
N GLU A 188 17.67 -10.57 5.21
CA GLU A 188 18.63 -11.37 4.43
C GLU A 188 18.47 -11.18 2.92
N ASP A 189 17.27 -10.79 2.45
CA ASP A 189 16.99 -10.69 1.01
C ASP A 189 16.67 -9.25 0.58
N CYS A 190 15.61 -8.62 1.13
CA CYS A 190 15.11 -7.33 0.66
C CYS A 190 16.08 -6.18 0.95
N ILE A 191 16.54 -6.03 2.19
CA ILE A 191 17.46 -4.94 2.58
C ILE A 191 18.77 -5.02 1.79
N PRO A 192 19.47 -6.17 1.72
CA PRO A 192 20.68 -6.27 0.91
C PRO A 192 20.45 -6.00 -0.58
N PHE A 193 19.29 -6.42 -1.13
CA PHE A 193 18.94 -6.10 -2.51
C PHE A 193 18.83 -4.58 -2.71
N ILE A 194 18.11 -3.88 -1.86
CA ILE A 194 17.95 -2.41 -1.94
C ILE A 194 19.30 -1.71 -1.78
N GLU A 195 20.14 -2.13 -0.84
CA GLU A 195 21.45 -1.54 -0.60
C GLU A 195 22.44 -1.74 -1.76
N SER A 196 22.26 -2.79 -2.54
CA SER A 196 23.10 -3.06 -3.72
C SER A 196 22.62 -2.35 -5.00
N HIS A 197 21.37 -1.89 -5.05
CA HIS A 197 20.76 -1.31 -6.26
C HIS A 197 20.47 0.20 -6.14
N TYR A 198 20.38 0.72 -4.92
CA TYR A 198 20.02 2.10 -4.66
C TYR A 198 21.05 2.81 -3.80
N ARG A 199 21.19 4.11 -4.00
CA ARG A 199 22.06 4.95 -3.17
C ARG A 199 21.41 5.20 -1.82
N VAL A 200 21.69 4.36 -0.85
CA VAL A 200 21.09 4.38 0.48
C VAL A 200 22.16 4.47 1.58
N ARG A 201 21.83 5.20 2.64
CA ARG A 201 22.61 5.16 3.87
C ARG A 201 22.38 3.82 4.57
N THR A 202 23.46 3.08 4.84
CA THR A 202 23.38 1.72 5.38
C THR A 202 23.45 1.66 6.91
N ASP A 203 23.61 2.80 7.58
CA ASP A 203 23.60 2.86 9.03
C ASP A 203 22.20 2.69 9.63
N LYS A 204 22.13 2.23 10.87
CA LYS A 204 20.86 1.96 11.56
C LYS A 204 19.98 3.19 11.79
N TRP A 205 20.54 4.38 11.78
CA TRP A 205 19.82 5.62 12.04
C TRP A 205 19.08 6.10 10.79
N SER A 206 19.55 5.64 9.64
CA SER A 206 19.02 5.95 8.32
C SER A 206 18.05 4.89 7.82
N ARG A 207 17.69 3.88 8.64
CA ARG A 207 16.65 2.89 8.32
C ARG A 207 15.48 3.03 9.25
N ALA A 208 14.27 3.11 8.69
CA ALA A 208 13.03 3.07 9.43
C ALA A 208 12.11 1.98 8.88
N MET A 209 11.22 1.46 9.72
CA MET A 209 10.19 0.52 9.32
C MET A 209 8.85 0.94 9.88
N ALA A 210 7.79 0.83 9.06
CA ALA A 210 6.42 1.12 9.44
C ALA A 210 5.47 0.13 8.75
N GLY A 211 4.23 0.08 9.18
CA GLY A 211 3.25 -0.80 8.54
C GLY A 211 1.83 -0.64 9.06
N LEU A 212 0.88 -1.15 8.28
CA LEU A 212 -0.54 -1.16 8.58
C LEU A 212 -0.97 -2.56 9.07
N SER A 213 -1.71 -2.67 10.15
CA SER A 213 -2.32 -3.95 10.59
C SER A 213 -1.28 -5.08 10.69
N MET A 214 -1.35 -6.10 9.83
CA MET A 214 -0.33 -7.15 9.73
C MET A 214 1.08 -6.58 9.58
N GLY A 215 1.25 -5.55 8.74
CA GLY A 215 2.53 -4.87 8.55
C GLY A 215 3.04 -4.19 9.81
N SER A 216 2.17 -3.68 10.68
CA SER A 216 2.55 -3.14 11.99
C SER A 216 3.07 -4.24 12.92
N MET A 217 2.42 -5.41 12.92
CA MET A 217 2.90 -6.58 13.66
C MET A 217 4.28 -7.05 13.15
N GLN A 218 4.44 -7.12 11.83
CA GLN A 218 5.72 -7.47 11.18
C GLN A 218 6.82 -6.47 11.56
N THR A 219 6.51 -5.18 11.52
CA THR A 219 7.41 -4.11 11.96
C THR A 219 7.85 -4.32 13.40
N SER A 220 6.91 -4.60 14.30
CA SER A 220 7.20 -4.85 15.71
C SER A 220 8.11 -6.07 15.90
N ILE A 221 7.79 -7.19 15.24
CA ILE A 221 8.58 -8.44 15.33
C ILE A 221 10.03 -8.19 14.90
N VAL A 222 10.21 -7.55 13.75
CA VAL A 222 11.55 -7.31 13.19
C VAL A 222 12.34 -6.33 14.05
N THR A 223 11.76 -5.19 14.40
CA THR A 223 12.49 -4.11 15.07
C THR A 223 12.78 -4.37 16.54
N MET A 224 11.92 -5.14 17.23
CA MET A 224 12.19 -5.54 18.63
C MET A 224 13.32 -6.57 18.74
N LYS A 225 13.45 -7.45 17.76
CA LYS A 225 14.55 -8.45 17.72
C LYS A 225 15.84 -7.87 17.16
N HIS A 226 15.73 -6.88 16.28
CA HIS A 226 16.86 -6.30 15.56
C HIS A 226 16.92 -4.78 15.78
N PRO A 227 17.48 -4.30 16.90
CA PRO A 227 17.52 -2.88 17.26
C PRO A 227 18.38 -2.01 16.32
N TYR A 228 19.04 -2.60 15.35
CA TYR A 228 19.69 -1.90 14.24
C TYR A 228 18.71 -1.50 13.11
N VAL A 229 17.47 -1.96 13.16
CA VAL A 229 16.34 -1.44 12.38
C VAL A 229 15.45 -0.68 13.35
N ARG A 230 15.39 0.65 13.26
CA ARG A 230 14.60 1.44 14.21
C ARG A 230 13.10 1.22 14.03
N PRO A 231 12.35 0.93 15.11
CA PRO A 231 10.91 1.01 15.08
C PRO A 231 10.48 2.48 15.16
N ARG A 232 9.68 2.94 14.21
CA ARG A 232 8.70 3.99 14.50
C ARG A 232 7.34 3.32 14.57
N LEU A 233 7.01 2.85 15.75
CA LEU A 233 5.70 2.30 16.05
C LEU A 233 4.68 3.43 16.11
N THR A 234 3.76 3.44 15.15
CA THR A 234 2.47 4.06 15.35
C THR A 234 1.43 2.94 15.31
N SER A 235 1.15 2.35 16.48
CA SER A 235 -0.03 1.51 16.64
C SER A 235 -1.23 2.42 16.90
N ARG A 236 -2.06 2.63 15.90
CA ARG A 236 -3.47 2.96 16.08
C ARG A 236 -4.28 2.10 15.14
N THR A 237 -4.99 1.16 15.71
CA THR A 237 -6.18 0.57 15.13
C THR A 237 -7.14 1.72 14.80
N HIS A 238 -7.46 1.89 13.53
CA HIS A 238 -8.34 2.91 12.98
C HIS A 238 -7.76 4.33 12.96
N LYS A 239 -7.32 4.73 11.78
CA LYS A 239 -6.89 6.04 11.30
C LYS A 239 -5.41 6.38 11.47
N MET A 240 -4.80 6.51 10.29
CA MET A 240 -3.63 7.31 9.93
C MET A 240 -2.29 7.02 10.62
N VAL A 241 -1.34 6.72 9.76
CA VAL A 241 0.10 6.78 9.99
C VAL A 241 0.50 8.24 10.22
N SER A 242 0.81 8.63 11.44
CA SER A 242 1.55 9.87 11.66
C SER A 242 3.04 9.55 11.55
N VAL A 243 3.65 10.01 10.47
CA VAL A 243 5.12 10.00 10.30
C VAL A 243 5.64 11.27 10.96
N GLN A 244 6.38 11.15 12.07
CA GLN A 244 7.32 12.18 12.51
C GLN A 244 8.71 11.73 12.09
N ILE A 245 9.32 12.53 11.23
CA ILE A 245 10.70 12.39 10.74
C ILE A 245 11.64 13.05 11.73
#